data_8d90dde479f8422f451350034636b896
#
_entry.id   8d90dde479f8422f451350034636b896
#
_cell.length_a   1.000
_cell.length_b   1.000
_cell.length_c   1.000
_cell.angle_alpha   90.00
_cell.angle_beta   90.00
_cell.angle_gamma   90.00
#
_symmetry.space_group_name_H-M   'P 1'
#
loop_
_entity.id
_entity.type
_entity.pdbx_description
1 polymer ?
#
loop_
_entity_poly.entity_id
_entity_poly.type
_entity_poly.pdbx_seq_one_letter_code
_entity_poly.pdbx_strand_id
1 'polypeptide(L)'
;MQRSSEIQGLRALAVGLVLLFHAGWLPGGYIGVDVFYVISGFLITSLIINDSKFTFRDFYARRAKRLLPVAFLVLLVTAAAFWIFAPGGGRAQFSKDLVASTWYVSNYLYAHWQNDYQNLGATPSPLIHYWSLAVEEQFYLFWPLLLVLTKNFRKIAVICVTIGSFLLSLLLVESSPIFAFYSLPTRAFELGLGALLVLYPIRAKLIWPGIAAIIVASFIFNSQTPFPAFPALLPIFGAAAVLISLQKNYILSNPVALKIGDWSYSIYLWHWPLLTIPPLYLQRELGDEEKILLLLFCIGLSAISYNFVEDPIRHMKLPVRTVFIGALTGGLLLTGTAFAINRTNVTSEYSTIKPSIYSNGCHQGYAGYQIRKDCIFGDTRASRSIALLGDSHAAQWFPALDIWAKNRGYKLYTFTKSSCPALKVPVKDNGGFKAANCVAFRNEALAEIEKIKPEIVVLGNFEHYGISKSEYVKADTYKFKHLLIRDTPWPNRNIAICLTSNKFCDTAIPEKIPYKSKEIFDPIPLLCTTKCPAIVDGLLAYRDQTHITVAMSEHLAGALGAKLDSLVAG
;
A
#
# COMPACT_ATOMS: atom_id res chain seq x y z
N MET A 1 -6.86 -30.03 23.38
CA MET A 1 -5.46 -29.83 22.94
C MET A 1 -4.72 -29.06 24.02
N GLN A 2 -3.70 -29.66 24.65
CA GLN A 2 -2.79 -28.86 25.48
C GLN A 2 -2.18 -27.75 24.62
N ARG A 3 -2.13 -26.53 25.14
CA ARG A 3 -1.42 -25.42 24.50
C ARG A 3 0.04 -25.85 24.34
N SER A 4 0.49 -26.08 23.10
CA SER A 4 1.93 -26.33 22.85
C SER A 4 2.69 -25.03 23.06
N SER A 5 3.70 -25.08 23.92
CA SER A 5 4.58 -23.94 24.20
C SER A 5 5.30 -23.46 22.96
N GLU A 6 5.66 -24.37 22.08
CA GLU A 6 6.38 -24.10 20.84
C GLU A 6 5.53 -23.28 19.84
N ILE A 7 4.21 -23.55 19.79
CA ILE A 7 3.28 -22.76 18.97
C ILE A 7 3.19 -21.31 19.49
N GLN A 8 3.15 -21.13 20.82
CA GLN A 8 3.14 -19.77 21.38
C GLN A 8 4.46 -19.04 21.12
N GLY A 9 5.59 -19.74 21.26
CA GLY A 9 6.90 -19.18 20.92
C GLY A 9 7.03 -18.83 19.43
N LEU A 10 6.50 -19.67 18.53
CA LEU A 10 6.47 -19.39 17.10
C LEU A 10 5.59 -18.17 16.77
N ARG A 11 4.46 -18.00 17.47
CA ARG A 11 3.63 -16.78 17.36
C ARG A 11 4.36 -15.53 17.86
N ALA A 12 5.14 -15.67 18.94
CA ALA A 12 5.97 -14.57 19.44
C ALA A 12 7.05 -14.17 18.42
N LEU A 13 7.71 -15.13 17.80
CA LEU A 13 8.66 -14.89 16.72
C LEU A 13 7.98 -14.17 15.55
N ALA A 14 6.85 -14.68 15.09
CA ALA A 14 6.12 -14.13 13.95
C ALA A 14 5.68 -12.67 14.18
N VAL A 15 5.08 -12.35 15.34
CA VAL A 15 4.70 -10.97 15.65
C VAL A 15 5.90 -10.06 15.81
N GLY A 16 7.01 -10.55 16.40
CA GLY A 16 8.26 -9.79 16.51
C GLY A 16 8.82 -9.38 15.15
N LEU A 17 8.81 -10.30 14.17
CA LEU A 17 9.24 -9.98 12.78
C LEU A 17 8.35 -8.90 12.16
N VAL A 18 7.04 -8.97 12.34
CA VAL A 18 6.10 -7.94 11.83
C VAL A 18 6.35 -6.58 12.48
N LEU A 19 6.61 -6.54 13.80
CA LEU A 19 6.94 -5.28 14.49
C LEU A 19 8.21 -4.64 13.94
N LEU A 20 9.28 -5.45 13.75
CA LEU A 20 10.55 -4.98 13.21
C LEU A 20 10.41 -4.49 11.76
N PHE A 21 9.59 -5.16 10.95
CA PHE A 21 9.27 -4.73 9.59
C PHE A 21 8.60 -3.35 9.58
N HIS A 22 7.55 -3.17 10.38
CA HIS A 22 6.79 -1.93 10.40
C HIS A 22 7.54 -0.77 11.07
N ALA A 23 8.52 -1.06 11.92
CA ALA A 23 9.46 -0.06 12.42
C ALA A 23 10.49 0.36 11.36
N GLY A 24 10.60 -0.35 10.23
CA GLY A 24 11.58 -0.10 9.17
C GLY A 24 12.96 -0.70 9.45
N TRP A 25 13.10 -1.59 10.46
CA TRP A 25 14.39 -2.16 10.87
C TRP A 25 14.71 -3.52 10.22
N LEU A 26 13.68 -4.22 9.70
CA LEU A 26 13.85 -5.55 9.11
C LEU A 26 13.01 -5.68 7.83
N PRO A 27 13.59 -5.44 6.64
CA PRO A 27 12.83 -5.35 5.38
C PRO A 27 12.03 -6.60 5.01
N GLY A 28 12.51 -7.79 5.37
CA GLY A 28 11.80 -9.06 5.12
C GLY A 28 10.88 -9.51 6.25
N GLY A 29 10.71 -8.73 7.33
CA GLY A 29 9.92 -9.13 8.50
C GLY A 29 8.42 -9.33 8.24
N TYR A 30 7.90 -8.86 7.10
CA TYR A 30 6.51 -9.10 6.68
C TYR A 30 6.15 -10.58 6.57
N ILE A 31 7.15 -11.48 6.39
CA ILE A 31 6.95 -12.93 6.37
C ILE A 31 6.39 -13.50 7.68
N GLY A 32 6.39 -12.73 8.77
CA GLY A 32 5.71 -13.13 10.00
C GLY A 32 4.22 -13.43 9.78
N VAL A 33 3.58 -12.81 8.79
CA VAL A 33 2.19 -13.09 8.38
C VAL A 33 2.07 -14.51 7.83
N ASP A 34 3.02 -14.94 6.98
CA ASP A 34 3.05 -16.28 6.39
C ASP A 34 3.21 -17.38 7.47
N VAL A 35 4.05 -17.10 8.46
CA VAL A 35 4.18 -17.97 9.64
C VAL A 35 2.85 -18.09 10.39
N PHE A 36 2.13 -16.96 10.58
CA PHE A 36 0.79 -16.99 11.18
C PHE A 36 -0.21 -17.79 10.34
N TYR A 37 -0.18 -17.69 9.02
CA TYR A 37 -1.07 -18.45 8.15
C TYR A 37 -0.85 -19.96 8.28
N VAL A 38 0.40 -20.44 8.32
CA VAL A 38 0.69 -21.87 8.56
C VAL A 38 0.16 -22.31 9.93
N ILE A 39 0.40 -21.52 10.99
CA ILE A 39 -0.12 -21.81 12.35
C ILE A 39 -1.65 -21.86 12.31
N SER A 40 -2.31 -20.94 11.67
CA SER A 40 -3.77 -20.84 11.58
C SER A 40 -4.37 -22.02 10.82
N GLY A 41 -3.80 -22.40 9.69
CA GLY A 41 -4.21 -23.59 8.95
C GLY A 41 -4.09 -24.87 9.77
N PHE A 42 -2.97 -25.02 10.51
CA PHE A 42 -2.74 -26.14 11.41
C PHE A 42 -3.77 -26.19 12.56
N LEU A 43 -3.94 -25.09 13.28
CA LEU A 43 -4.83 -25.05 14.46
C LEU A 43 -6.30 -25.23 14.08
N ILE A 44 -6.78 -24.57 13.02
CA ILE A 44 -8.19 -24.66 12.62
C ILE A 44 -8.52 -26.03 12.08
N THR A 45 -7.67 -26.61 11.24
CA THR A 45 -7.88 -27.97 10.73
C THR A 45 -7.86 -29.00 11.85
N SER A 46 -6.91 -28.88 12.79
CA SER A 46 -6.84 -29.74 13.96
C SER A 46 -8.10 -29.64 14.83
N LEU A 47 -8.61 -28.41 15.05
CA LEU A 47 -9.82 -28.20 15.84
C LEU A 47 -11.06 -28.83 15.18
N ILE A 48 -11.21 -28.71 13.86
CA ILE A 48 -12.35 -29.25 13.13
C ILE A 48 -12.31 -30.78 13.09
N ILE A 49 -11.13 -31.36 12.83
CA ILE A 49 -11.00 -32.82 12.64
C ILE A 49 -11.10 -33.58 13.97
N ASN A 50 -10.57 -33.02 15.05
CA ASN A 50 -10.52 -33.67 16.35
C ASN A 50 -11.76 -33.42 17.23
N ASP A 51 -12.68 -32.54 16.80
CA ASP A 51 -13.93 -32.29 17.53
C ASP A 51 -15.04 -33.21 16.99
N SER A 52 -15.31 -34.31 17.71
CA SER A 52 -16.38 -35.28 17.35
C SER A 52 -17.79 -34.67 17.37
N LYS A 53 -17.97 -33.55 18.07
CA LYS A 53 -19.25 -32.81 18.19
C LYS A 53 -19.20 -31.47 17.44
N PHE A 54 -18.39 -31.39 16.38
CA PHE A 54 -18.24 -30.15 15.61
C PHE A 54 -19.58 -29.67 15.06
N THR A 55 -19.89 -28.41 15.35
CA THR A 55 -20.98 -27.68 14.69
C THR A 55 -20.45 -26.34 14.17
N PHE A 56 -20.91 -25.91 13.00
CA PHE A 56 -20.55 -24.61 12.44
C PHE A 56 -20.92 -23.46 13.38
N ARG A 57 -22.10 -23.54 13.97
CA ARG A 57 -22.63 -22.53 14.88
C ARG A 57 -21.72 -22.31 16.08
N ASP A 58 -21.28 -23.36 16.74
CA ASP A 58 -20.42 -23.27 17.92
C ASP A 58 -18.99 -22.88 17.53
N PHE A 59 -18.53 -23.35 16.36
CA PHE A 59 -17.23 -22.97 15.83
C PHE A 59 -17.15 -21.45 15.60
N TYR A 60 -18.09 -20.86 14.84
CA TYR A 60 -18.07 -19.43 14.56
C TYR A 60 -18.33 -18.60 15.83
N ALA A 61 -19.16 -19.03 16.74
CA ALA A 61 -19.37 -18.34 18.00
C ALA A 61 -18.08 -18.30 18.87
N ARG A 62 -17.33 -19.42 18.94
CA ARG A 62 -16.03 -19.45 19.65
C ARG A 62 -15.01 -18.51 18.98
N ARG A 63 -14.99 -18.45 17.64
CA ARG A 63 -14.11 -17.52 16.91
C ARG A 63 -14.50 -16.07 17.13
N ALA A 64 -15.77 -15.73 16.97
CA ALA A 64 -16.29 -14.38 17.21
C ALA A 64 -15.94 -13.88 18.62
N LYS A 65 -16.15 -14.69 19.68
CA LYS A 65 -15.79 -14.33 21.05
C LYS A 65 -14.27 -14.11 21.25
N ARG A 66 -13.45 -14.78 20.48
CA ARG A 66 -11.99 -14.68 20.61
C ARG A 66 -11.42 -13.45 19.90
N LEU A 67 -11.95 -13.12 18.71
CA LEU A 67 -11.30 -12.18 17.79
C LEU A 67 -11.99 -10.81 17.79
N LEU A 68 -13.32 -10.78 17.67
CA LEU A 68 -14.06 -9.55 17.47
C LEU A 68 -13.98 -8.53 18.61
N PRO A 69 -13.98 -8.89 19.90
CA PRO A 69 -13.99 -7.89 20.97
C PRO A 69 -12.76 -6.97 20.92
N VAL A 70 -11.58 -7.53 20.79
CA VAL A 70 -10.34 -6.73 20.70
C VAL A 70 -10.22 -6.04 19.34
N ALA A 71 -10.59 -6.71 18.23
CA ALA A 71 -10.60 -6.08 16.92
C ALA A 71 -11.49 -4.84 16.89
N PHE A 72 -12.70 -4.92 17.43
CA PHE A 72 -13.64 -3.80 17.51
C PHE A 72 -13.16 -2.70 18.45
N LEU A 73 -12.56 -3.06 19.59
CA LEU A 73 -11.91 -2.09 20.48
C LEU A 73 -10.84 -1.29 19.75
N VAL A 74 -9.92 -1.99 19.07
CA VAL A 74 -8.82 -1.34 18.36
C VAL A 74 -9.35 -0.47 17.21
N LEU A 75 -10.33 -0.96 16.43
CA LEU A 75 -10.97 -0.18 15.37
C LEU A 75 -11.61 1.09 15.92
N LEU A 76 -12.34 0.99 17.03
CA LEU A 76 -13.01 2.14 17.64
C LEU A 76 -12.00 3.17 18.17
N VAL A 77 -10.97 2.71 18.90
CA VAL A 77 -9.94 3.61 19.45
C VAL A 77 -9.12 4.24 18.30
N THR A 78 -8.80 3.46 17.27
CA THR A 78 -8.11 3.99 16.07
C THR A 78 -8.98 5.01 15.35
N ALA A 79 -10.29 4.77 15.25
CA ALA A 79 -11.22 5.71 14.64
C ALA A 79 -11.31 7.03 15.43
N ALA A 80 -11.39 6.95 16.75
CA ALA A 80 -11.39 8.12 17.63
C ALA A 80 -10.05 8.88 17.55
N ALA A 81 -8.92 8.16 17.62
CA ALA A 81 -7.60 8.76 17.51
C ALA A 81 -7.38 9.42 16.13
N PHE A 82 -7.79 8.76 15.04
CA PHE A 82 -7.72 9.33 13.71
C PHE A 82 -8.58 10.59 13.57
N TRP A 83 -9.81 10.57 14.09
CA TRP A 83 -10.69 11.72 14.05
C TRP A 83 -10.16 12.92 14.83
N ILE A 84 -9.49 12.68 15.98
CA ILE A 84 -8.92 13.73 16.84
C ILE A 84 -7.59 14.27 16.31
N PHE A 85 -6.69 13.38 15.89
CA PHE A 85 -5.29 13.71 15.63
C PHE A 85 -4.93 13.81 14.15
N ALA A 86 -5.66 13.11 13.26
CA ALA A 86 -5.35 13.18 11.84
C ALA A 86 -6.03 14.39 11.17
N PRO A 87 -5.43 14.92 10.11
CA PRO A 87 -6.03 15.98 9.32
C PRO A 87 -7.37 15.57 8.69
N GLY A 88 -8.30 16.53 8.59
CA GLY A 88 -9.67 16.27 8.11
C GLY A 88 -9.78 15.71 6.69
N GLY A 89 -8.81 15.98 5.83
CA GLY A 89 -8.85 15.59 4.41
C GLY A 89 -8.65 14.09 4.10
N GLY A 90 -8.24 13.28 5.09
CA GLY A 90 -8.10 11.83 4.93
C GLY A 90 -9.32 11.01 5.39
N ARG A 91 -10.35 11.67 5.92
CA ARG A 91 -11.46 11.02 6.63
C ARG A 91 -12.34 10.17 5.73
N ALA A 92 -12.55 10.58 4.48
CA ALA A 92 -13.33 9.81 3.51
C ALA A 92 -12.66 8.46 3.19
N GLN A 93 -11.34 8.47 3.00
CA GLN A 93 -10.57 7.25 2.75
C GLN A 93 -10.54 6.36 3.98
N PHE A 94 -10.20 6.92 5.14
CA PHE A 94 -10.19 6.21 6.42
C PHE A 94 -11.55 5.56 6.74
N SER A 95 -12.66 6.23 6.41
CA SER A 95 -14.01 5.68 6.61
C SER A 95 -14.25 4.41 5.78
N LYS A 96 -13.79 4.37 4.53
CA LYS A 96 -13.86 3.17 3.68
C LYS A 96 -12.99 2.05 4.26
N ASP A 97 -11.79 2.39 4.73
CA ASP A 97 -10.87 1.43 5.37
C ASP A 97 -11.48 0.85 6.64
N LEU A 98 -12.13 1.70 7.45
CA LEU A 98 -12.79 1.27 8.69
C LEU A 98 -13.95 0.31 8.40
N VAL A 99 -14.81 0.61 7.42
CA VAL A 99 -15.89 -0.31 7.02
C VAL A 99 -15.31 -1.63 6.49
N ALA A 100 -14.33 -1.56 5.60
CA ALA A 100 -13.74 -2.76 5.00
C ALA A 100 -13.00 -3.63 6.05
N SER A 101 -12.32 -3.02 7.02
CA SER A 101 -11.67 -3.71 8.12
C SER A 101 -12.67 -4.33 9.09
N THR A 102 -13.77 -3.64 9.38
CA THR A 102 -14.87 -4.13 10.23
C THR A 102 -15.49 -5.42 9.68
N TRP A 103 -15.66 -5.50 8.36
CA TRP A 103 -16.29 -6.63 7.67
C TRP A 103 -15.29 -7.60 7.03
N TYR A 104 -14.00 -7.49 7.37
CA TYR A 104 -12.93 -8.37 6.88
C TYR A 104 -12.87 -8.51 5.34
N VAL A 105 -13.04 -7.39 4.63
CA VAL A 105 -12.90 -7.28 3.16
C VAL A 105 -11.81 -6.28 2.74
N SER A 106 -11.02 -5.79 3.69
CA SER A 106 -9.99 -4.77 3.48
C SER A 106 -8.88 -5.22 2.52
N ASN A 107 -8.60 -6.52 2.44
CA ASN A 107 -7.63 -7.07 1.51
C ASN A 107 -8.01 -6.78 0.04
N TYR A 108 -9.27 -6.97 -0.34
CA TYR A 108 -9.74 -6.65 -1.70
C TYR A 108 -9.85 -5.14 -1.95
N LEU A 109 -10.18 -4.36 -0.92
CA LEU A 109 -10.19 -2.90 -1.03
C LEU A 109 -8.79 -2.37 -1.35
N TYR A 110 -7.76 -2.84 -0.62
CA TYR A 110 -6.38 -2.42 -0.85
C TYR A 110 -5.81 -2.95 -2.16
N ALA A 111 -6.18 -4.17 -2.57
CA ALA A 111 -5.83 -4.69 -3.88
C ALA A 111 -6.42 -3.85 -5.02
N HIS A 112 -7.70 -3.42 -4.90
CA HIS A 112 -8.36 -2.56 -5.88
C HIS A 112 -7.69 -1.18 -5.99
N TRP A 113 -7.26 -0.60 -4.89
CA TRP A 113 -6.56 0.69 -4.89
C TRP A 113 -5.07 0.59 -5.19
N GLN A 114 -4.58 -0.61 -5.48
CA GLN A 114 -3.18 -0.87 -5.78
C GLN A 114 -2.21 -0.34 -4.70
N ASN A 115 -2.60 -0.48 -3.43
CA ASN A 115 -1.75 -0.17 -2.30
C ASN A 115 -0.67 -1.24 -2.14
N ASP A 116 0.56 -0.93 -2.51
CA ASP A 116 1.68 -1.83 -2.31
C ASP A 116 2.09 -1.86 -0.83
N TYR A 117 1.82 -2.99 -0.17
CA TYR A 117 2.13 -3.18 1.25
C TYR A 117 3.63 -3.22 1.57
N GLN A 118 4.44 -3.67 0.62
CA GLN A 118 5.89 -3.76 0.78
C GLN A 118 6.57 -2.39 0.60
N ASN A 119 5.91 -1.47 -0.11
CA ASN A 119 6.38 -0.12 -0.42
C ASN A 119 5.31 0.92 -0.06
N LEU A 120 4.93 0.97 1.21
CA LEU A 120 3.94 1.92 1.71
C LEU A 120 4.45 3.35 1.52
N GLY A 121 3.60 4.19 0.90
CA GLY A 121 3.89 5.60 0.72
C GLY A 121 3.91 6.38 2.04
N ALA A 122 4.22 7.66 1.98
CA ALA A 122 4.41 8.54 3.15
C ALA A 122 3.23 8.62 4.13
N THR A 123 2.02 8.24 3.72
CA THR A 123 0.82 8.28 4.57
C THR A 123 -0.03 7.00 4.41
N PRO A 124 0.44 5.84 4.88
CA PRO A 124 -0.33 4.61 4.79
C PRO A 124 -1.57 4.66 5.68
N SER A 125 -2.62 3.93 5.28
CA SER A 125 -3.81 3.78 6.12
C SER A 125 -3.47 3.20 7.49
N PRO A 126 -3.93 3.78 8.61
CA PRO A 126 -3.75 3.22 9.94
C PRO A 126 -4.39 1.84 10.15
N LEU A 127 -5.18 1.39 9.19
CA LEU A 127 -5.89 0.11 9.22
C LEU A 127 -5.40 -0.89 8.16
N ILE A 128 -4.34 -0.57 7.39
CA ILE A 128 -3.92 -1.42 6.28
C ILE A 128 -3.58 -2.85 6.74
N HIS A 129 -2.99 -3.02 7.90
CA HIS A 129 -2.61 -4.33 8.46
C HIS A 129 -3.79 -5.30 8.65
N TYR A 130 -5.04 -4.82 8.68
CA TYR A 130 -6.23 -5.67 8.72
C TYR A 130 -6.42 -6.54 7.47
N TRP A 131 -5.68 -6.28 6.39
CA TRP A 131 -5.75 -7.09 5.18
C TRP A 131 -5.45 -8.59 5.44
N SER A 132 -4.43 -8.86 6.25
CA SER A 132 -4.02 -10.24 6.55
C SER A 132 -5.06 -10.96 7.43
N LEU A 133 -5.67 -10.23 8.38
CA LEU A 133 -6.78 -10.74 9.17
C LEU A 133 -8.02 -11.00 8.30
N ALA A 134 -8.26 -10.17 7.27
CA ALA A 134 -9.34 -10.41 6.32
C ALA A 134 -9.13 -11.72 5.55
N VAL A 135 -7.92 -11.98 5.06
CA VAL A 135 -7.56 -13.26 4.42
C VAL A 135 -7.77 -14.44 5.38
N GLU A 136 -7.34 -14.31 6.65
CA GLU A 136 -7.48 -15.34 7.67
C GLU A 136 -8.95 -15.61 8.02
N GLU A 137 -9.78 -14.58 8.20
CA GLU A 137 -11.21 -14.75 8.51
C GLU A 137 -12.01 -15.30 7.33
N GLN A 138 -11.67 -14.91 6.09
CA GLN A 138 -12.23 -15.52 4.88
C GLN A 138 -11.87 -17.01 4.81
N PHE A 139 -10.63 -17.38 5.13
CA PHE A 139 -10.26 -18.79 5.24
C PHE A 139 -11.10 -19.50 6.31
N TYR A 140 -11.28 -18.91 7.50
CA TYR A 140 -12.11 -19.50 8.55
C TYR A 140 -13.58 -19.64 8.15
N LEU A 141 -14.06 -18.80 7.24
CA LEU A 141 -15.41 -18.92 6.70
C LEU A 141 -15.57 -20.14 5.77
N PHE A 142 -14.63 -20.32 4.85
CA PHE A 142 -14.75 -21.34 3.80
C PHE A 142 -14.14 -22.70 4.20
N TRP A 143 -13.11 -22.71 5.03
CA TRP A 143 -12.35 -23.92 5.35
C TRP A 143 -13.15 -25.02 6.08
N PRO A 144 -13.95 -24.71 7.11
CA PRO A 144 -14.81 -25.72 7.74
C PRO A 144 -15.79 -26.35 6.78
N LEU A 145 -16.36 -25.54 5.87
CA LEU A 145 -17.29 -26.03 4.84
C LEU A 145 -16.58 -27.00 3.90
N LEU A 146 -15.39 -26.66 3.42
CA LEU A 146 -14.57 -27.54 2.59
C LEU A 146 -14.32 -28.87 3.28
N LEU A 147 -13.83 -28.87 4.53
CA LEU A 147 -13.47 -30.08 5.27
C LEU A 147 -14.68 -30.98 5.58
N VAL A 148 -15.85 -30.40 5.83
CA VAL A 148 -17.08 -31.16 6.10
C VAL A 148 -17.66 -31.73 4.81
N LEU A 149 -17.77 -30.96 3.75
CA LEU A 149 -18.31 -31.42 2.45
C LEU A 149 -17.42 -32.48 1.80
N THR A 150 -16.10 -32.38 1.99
CA THR A 150 -15.14 -33.34 1.40
C THR A 150 -14.73 -34.44 2.37
N LYS A 151 -15.51 -34.73 3.43
CA LYS A 151 -15.17 -35.66 4.51
C LYS A 151 -14.53 -36.97 4.02
N ASN A 152 -15.02 -37.55 2.94
CA ASN A 152 -14.56 -38.84 2.40
C ASN A 152 -13.26 -38.73 1.57
N PHE A 153 -12.94 -37.53 1.06
CA PHE A 153 -11.76 -37.26 0.21
C PHE A 153 -11.04 -35.98 0.60
N ARG A 154 -11.18 -35.55 1.87
CA ARG A 154 -10.62 -34.28 2.39
C ARG A 154 -9.13 -34.12 2.14
N LYS A 155 -8.36 -35.23 2.18
CA LYS A 155 -6.91 -35.18 1.91
C LYS A 155 -6.63 -34.67 0.49
N ILE A 156 -7.35 -35.23 -0.48
CA ILE A 156 -7.22 -34.83 -1.90
C ILE A 156 -7.69 -33.39 -2.07
N ALA A 157 -8.84 -33.02 -1.49
CA ALA A 157 -9.38 -31.66 -1.59
C ALA A 157 -8.39 -30.61 -1.04
N VAL A 158 -7.79 -30.85 0.13
CA VAL A 158 -6.81 -29.96 0.73
C VAL A 158 -5.53 -29.88 -0.13
N ILE A 159 -5.06 -30.99 -0.68
CA ILE A 159 -3.91 -30.99 -1.61
C ILE A 159 -4.24 -30.17 -2.85
N CYS A 160 -5.41 -30.38 -3.47
CA CYS A 160 -5.83 -29.63 -4.66
C CYS A 160 -5.92 -28.13 -4.40
N VAL A 161 -6.52 -27.71 -3.27
CA VAL A 161 -6.59 -26.29 -2.89
C VAL A 161 -5.20 -25.72 -2.65
N THR A 162 -4.34 -26.44 -1.94
CA THR A 162 -2.97 -25.98 -1.63
C THR A 162 -2.14 -25.81 -2.91
N ILE A 163 -2.12 -26.83 -3.78
CA ILE A 163 -1.38 -26.78 -5.04
C ILE A 163 -1.99 -25.74 -5.99
N GLY A 164 -3.32 -25.75 -6.14
CA GLY A 164 -4.03 -24.79 -7.02
C GLY A 164 -3.78 -23.33 -6.59
N SER A 165 -3.81 -23.06 -5.29
CA SER A 165 -3.47 -21.73 -4.74
C SER A 165 -2.02 -21.33 -5.03
N PHE A 166 -1.08 -22.25 -4.87
CA PHE A 166 0.33 -21.99 -5.17
C PHE A 166 0.56 -21.73 -6.66
N LEU A 167 -0.03 -22.54 -7.53
CA LEU A 167 0.06 -22.33 -8.98
C LEU A 167 -0.57 -21.00 -9.40
N LEU A 168 -1.71 -20.63 -8.82
CA LEU A 168 -2.34 -19.33 -9.06
C LEU A 168 -1.44 -18.18 -8.59
N SER A 169 -0.77 -18.34 -7.45
CA SER A 169 0.22 -17.38 -6.96
C SER A 169 1.37 -17.18 -7.95
N LEU A 170 1.91 -18.28 -8.51
CA LEU A 170 2.96 -18.21 -9.54
C LEU A 170 2.49 -17.48 -10.81
N LEU A 171 1.27 -17.72 -11.24
CA LEU A 171 0.70 -17.07 -12.44
C LEU A 171 0.48 -15.56 -12.25
N LEU A 172 0.09 -15.14 -11.04
CA LEU A 172 -0.32 -13.76 -10.80
C LEU A 172 0.77 -12.88 -10.19
N VAL A 173 1.85 -13.44 -9.63
CA VAL A 173 2.88 -12.65 -8.94
C VAL A 173 3.58 -11.63 -9.85
N GLU A 174 3.72 -11.93 -11.15
CA GLU A 174 4.32 -11.00 -12.12
C GLU A 174 3.29 -10.12 -12.82
N SER A 175 2.12 -10.68 -13.18
CA SER A 175 1.08 -9.96 -13.92
C SER A 175 0.23 -9.03 -13.06
N SER A 176 0.02 -9.39 -11.81
CA SER A 176 -0.83 -8.66 -10.86
C SER A 176 -0.30 -8.79 -9.43
N PRO A 177 0.93 -8.29 -9.13
CA PRO A 177 1.65 -8.55 -7.87
C PRO A 177 0.86 -8.10 -6.64
N ILE A 178 0.21 -6.94 -6.70
CA ILE A 178 -0.59 -6.42 -5.59
C ILE A 178 -1.80 -7.31 -5.30
N PHE A 179 -2.52 -7.74 -6.35
CA PHE A 179 -3.63 -8.67 -6.18
C PHE A 179 -3.16 -10.02 -5.65
N ALA A 180 -2.02 -10.54 -6.15
CA ALA A 180 -1.43 -11.78 -5.67
C ALA A 180 -1.05 -11.70 -4.18
N PHE A 181 -0.58 -10.54 -3.72
CA PHE A 181 -0.20 -10.31 -2.32
C PHE A 181 -1.40 -10.34 -1.36
N TYR A 182 -2.52 -9.68 -1.72
CA TYR A 182 -3.67 -9.48 -0.84
C TYR A 182 -4.76 -10.56 -0.93
N SER A 183 -4.79 -11.37 -1.99
CA SER A 183 -5.91 -12.25 -2.29
C SER A 183 -5.85 -13.56 -1.53
N LEU A 184 -6.97 -14.02 -0.94
CA LEU A 184 -7.04 -15.34 -0.32
C LEU A 184 -6.71 -16.48 -1.31
N PRO A 185 -7.22 -16.54 -2.55
CA PRO A 185 -6.88 -17.61 -3.49
C PRO A 185 -5.40 -17.82 -3.75
N THR A 186 -4.59 -16.77 -3.73
CA THR A 186 -3.14 -16.83 -3.96
C THR A 186 -2.32 -17.06 -2.69
N ARG A 187 -2.95 -16.96 -1.52
CA ARG A 187 -2.33 -17.14 -0.19
C ARG A 187 -2.82 -18.39 0.54
N ALA A 188 -3.89 -19.03 0.04
CA ALA A 188 -4.47 -20.19 0.69
C ALA A 188 -3.52 -21.40 0.79
N PHE A 189 -2.47 -21.46 -0.04
CA PHE A 189 -1.48 -22.54 0.04
C PHE A 189 -0.67 -22.52 1.34
N GLU A 190 -0.46 -21.37 1.96
CA GLU A 190 0.25 -21.20 3.23
C GLU A 190 -0.58 -21.79 4.38
N LEU A 191 -1.88 -21.45 4.43
CA LEU A 191 -2.84 -22.04 5.37
C LEU A 191 -3.03 -23.54 5.07
N GLY A 192 -3.09 -23.90 3.77
CA GLY A 192 -3.21 -25.27 3.28
C GLY A 192 -2.03 -26.16 3.73
N LEU A 193 -0.80 -25.64 3.70
CA LEU A 193 0.37 -26.34 4.22
C LEU A 193 0.19 -26.70 5.71
N GLY A 194 -0.26 -25.73 6.53
CA GLY A 194 -0.58 -25.97 7.93
C GLY A 194 -1.63 -27.06 8.11
N ALA A 195 -2.66 -27.08 7.28
CA ALA A 195 -3.70 -28.10 7.30
C ALA A 195 -3.19 -29.48 6.90
N LEU A 196 -2.27 -29.57 5.92
CA LEU A 196 -1.65 -30.82 5.49
C LEU A 196 -0.85 -31.48 6.63
N LEU A 197 -0.21 -30.70 7.50
CA LEU A 197 0.49 -31.25 8.67
C LEU A 197 -0.44 -31.96 9.65
N VAL A 198 -1.72 -31.60 9.69
CA VAL A 198 -2.72 -32.28 10.51
C VAL A 198 -3.19 -33.58 9.85
N LEU A 199 -3.39 -33.54 8.52
CA LEU A 199 -3.88 -34.67 7.73
C LEU A 199 -2.83 -35.75 7.50
N TYR A 200 -1.57 -35.36 7.52
CA TYR A 200 -0.39 -36.20 7.37
C TYR A 200 0.58 -35.93 8.51
N PRO A 201 0.29 -36.46 9.72
CA PRO A 201 1.11 -36.16 10.89
C PRO A 201 2.53 -36.77 10.74
N ILE A 202 3.48 -35.89 10.57
CA ILE A 202 4.92 -36.22 10.50
C ILE A 202 5.57 -35.71 11.78
N ARG A 203 6.55 -36.44 12.29
CA ARG A 203 7.39 -36.01 13.42
C ARG A 203 8.85 -36.01 13.00
N ALA A 204 9.52 -34.88 13.17
CA ALA A 204 10.93 -34.72 12.81
C ALA A 204 11.63 -33.76 13.79
N LYS A 205 12.93 -33.88 13.97
CA LYS A 205 13.73 -32.97 14.80
C LYS A 205 14.29 -31.80 13.98
N LEU A 206 13.42 -30.92 13.48
CA LEU A 206 13.76 -29.83 12.55
C LEU A 206 13.52 -28.42 13.12
N ILE A 207 13.44 -28.29 14.46
CA ILE A 207 13.09 -27.00 15.08
C ILE A 207 14.12 -25.89 14.76
N TRP A 208 15.41 -26.22 14.83
CA TRP A 208 16.48 -25.26 14.54
C TRP A 208 16.58 -24.90 13.06
N PRO A 209 16.59 -25.86 12.12
CA PRO A 209 16.46 -25.55 10.71
C PRO A 209 15.23 -24.71 10.39
N GLY A 210 14.08 -25.00 11.03
CA GLY A 210 12.86 -24.23 10.86
C GLY A 210 12.99 -22.77 11.32
N ILE A 211 13.52 -22.53 12.51
CA ILE A 211 13.78 -21.18 13.01
C ILE A 211 14.80 -20.47 12.10
N ALA A 212 15.89 -21.15 11.72
CA ALA A 212 16.91 -20.58 10.85
C ALA A 212 16.32 -20.16 9.50
N ALA A 213 15.46 -20.98 8.87
CA ALA A 213 14.80 -20.66 7.61
C ALA A 213 13.96 -19.38 7.71
N ILE A 214 13.17 -19.22 8.80
CA ILE A 214 12.38 -18.02 9.05
C ILE A 214 13.28 -16.80 9.22
N ILE A 215 14.32 -16.90 10.05
CA ILE A 215 15.25 -15.78 10.29
C ILE A 215 15.99 -15.41 9.01
N VAL A 216 16.54 -16.37 8.27
CA VAL A 216 17.22 -16.12 6.98
C VAL A 216 16.28 -15.41 6.01
N ALA A 217 15.03 -15.90 5.86
CA ALA A 217 14.04 -15.25 4.99
C ALA A 217 13.81 -13.79 5.38
N SER A 218 13.74 -13.47 6.67
CA SER A 218 13.51 -12.09 7.15
C SER A 218 14.65 -11.13 6.82
N PHE A 219 15.88 -11.62 6.62
CA PHE A 219 17.03 -10.79 6.25
C PHE A 219 17.27 -10.70 4.74
N ILE A 220 16.98 -11.78 3.98
CA ILE A 220 17.24 -11.79 2.53
C ILE A 220 16.11 -11.18 1.71
N PHE A 221 14.88 -11.19 2.22
CA PHE A 221 13.73 -10.63 1.49
C PHE A 221 13.58 -9.13 1.75
N ASN A 222 13.03 -8.44 0.77
CA ASN A 222 12.78 -7.01 0.81
C ASN A 222 11.61 -6.65 -0.12
N SER A 223 11.36 -5.37 -0.32
CA SER A 223 10.27 -4.86 -1.15
C SER A 223 10.38 -5.19 -2.65
N GLN A 224 11.53 -5.65 -3.12
CA GLN A 224 11.74 -6.07 -4.52
C GLN A 224 11.52 -7.58 -4.70
N THR A 225 11.33 -8.34 -3.62
CA THR A 225 11.09 -9.77 -3.69
C THR A 225 9.71 -10.05 -4.29
N PRO A 226 9.59 -10.80 -5.42
CA PRO A 226 8.30 -11.15 -6.01
C PRO A 226 7.53 -12.08 -5.06
N PHE A 227 6.58 -11.53 -4.33
CA PHE A 227 5.90 -12.22 -3.24
C PHE A 227 4.38 -12.28 -3.49
N PRO A 228 3.69 -13.41 -3.13
CA PRO A 228 4.16 -14.57 -2.36
C PRO A 228 4.97 -15.60 -3.17
N ALA A 229 4.39 -16.40 -4.02
CA ALA A 229 5.04 -17.38 -4.91
C ALA A 229 6.21 -18.19 -4.25
N PHE A 230 7.30 -18.43 -5.01
CA PHE A 230 8.44 -19.23 -4.51
C PHE A 230 9.10 -18.69 -3.23
N PRO A 231 9.32 -17.37 -3.04
CA PRO A 231 9.92 -16.88 -1.81
C PRO A 231 9.14 -17.25 -0.54
N ALA A 232 7.81 -17.30 -0.60
CA ALA A 232 6.99 -17.67 0.55
C ALA A 232 7.26 -19.10 1.04
N LEU A 233 7.76 -20.00 0.19
CA LEU A 233 8.07 -21.38 0.58
C LEU A 233 9.09 -21.45 1.71
N LEU A 234 10.09 -20.57 1.73
CA LEU A 234 11.12 -20.60 2.77
C LEU A 234 10.56 -20.37 4.18
N PRO A 235 9.84 -19.30 4.50
CA PRO A 235 9.26 -19.09 5.81
C PRO A 235 8.15 -20.09 6.17
N ILE A 236 7.31 -20.52 5.21
CA ILE A 236 6.23 -21.46 5.52
C ILE A 236 6.74 -22.87 5.79
N PHE A 237 7.76 -23.36 5.06
CA PHE A 237 8.41 -24.62 5.39
C PHE A 237 9.20 -24.51 6.69
N GLY A 238 9.79 -23.35 6.99
CA GLY A 238 10.36 -23.05 8.29
C GLY A 238 9.36 -23.21 9.43
N ALA A 239 8.17 -22.60 9.30
CA ALA A 239 7.08 -22.73 10.26
C ALA A 239 6.58 -24.19 10.37
N ALA A 240 6.43 -24.88 9.24
CA ALA A 240 6.06 -26.29 9.19
C ALA A 240 7.08 -27.16 9.93
N ALA A 241 8.38 -26.95 9.73
CA ALA A 241 9.47 -27.67 10.40
C ALA A 241 9.42 -27.50 11.94
N VAL A 242 9.09 -26.29 12.42
CA VAL A 242 8.86 -26.04 13.85
C VAL A 242 7.63 -26.81 14.35
N LEU A 243 6.51 -26.77 13.63
CA LEU A 243 5.26 -27.42 14.02
C LEU A 243 5.36 -28.95 14.07
N ILE A 244 6.09 -29.58 13.14
CA ILE A 244 6.28 -31.06 13.16
C ILE A 244 7.28 -31.51 14.22
N SER A 245 8.13 -30.59 14.68
CA SER A 245 9.15 -30.92 15.68
C SER A 245 8.58 -31.09 17.08
N LEU A 246 7.64 -30.23 17.48
CA LEU A 246 6.94 -30.20 18.80
C LEU A 246 7.81 -30.64 20.02
N GLN A 247 9.12 -30.39 19.95
CA GLN A 247 10.05 -30.67 21.02
C GLN A 247 10.23 -29.44 21.89
N LYS A 248 10.36 -29.62 23.21
CA LYS A 248 10.67 -28.51 24.10
C LYS A 248 11.92 -27.78 23.62
N ASN A 249 11.75 -26.50 23.26
CA ASN A 249 12.84 -25.63 22.88
C ASN A 249 12.89 -24.45 23.84
N TYR A 250 14.01 -24.28 24.51
CA TYR A 250 14.17 -23.27 25.58
C TYR A 250 13.93 -21.84 25.09
N ILE A 251 14.21 -21.55 23.81
CA ILE A 251 13.97 -20.22 23.23
C ILE A 251 12.48 -19.98 23.00
N LEU A 252 11.78 -20.92 22.39
CA LEU A 252 10.35 -20.79 22.09
C LEU A 252 9.46 -21.02 23.32
N SER A 253 9.97 -21.75 24.33
CA SER A 253 9.21 -22.09 25.55
C SER A 253 9.55 -21.23 26.77
N ASN A 254 10.36 -20.16 26.58
CA ASN A 254 10.65 -19.27 27.71
C ASN A 254 9.40 -18.45 28.11
N PRO A 255 9.27 -18.04 29.38
CA PRO A 255 8.07 -17.38 29.88
C PRO A 255 7.72 -16.07 29.13
N VAL A 256 8.73 -15.33 28.64
CA VAL A 256 8.52 -14.09 27.90
C VAL A 256 7.94 -14.40 26.52
N ALA A 257 8.53 -15.36 25.78
CA ALA A 257 8.03 -15.78 24.47
C ALA A 257 6.60 -16.32 24.57
N LEU A 258 6.28 -17.08 25.64
CA LEU A 258 4.92 -17.59 25.85
C LEU A 258 3.90 -16.45 26.04
N LYS A 259 4.23 -15.44 26.88
CA LYS A 259 3.36 -14.28 27.09
C LYS A 259 3.20 -13.44 25.82
N ILE A 260 4.28 -13.14 25.11
CA ILE A 260 4.23 -12.42 23.83
C ILE A 260 3.39 -13.22 22.82
N GLY A 261 3.55 -14.54 22.78
CA GLY A 261 2.73 -15.40 21.93
C GLY A 261 1.24 -15.39 22.29
N ASP A 262 0.90 -15.37 23.58
CA ASP A 262 -0.49 -15.23 24.04
C ASP A 262 -1.07 -13.86 23.62
N TRP A 263 -0.32 -12.78 23.75
CA TRP A 263 -0.72 -11.41 23.40
C TRP A 263 -0.55 -11.08 21.90
N SER A 264 0.02 -11.99 21.10
CA SER A 264 0.42 -11.70 19.71
C SER A 264 -0.71 -11.15 18.83
N TYR A 265 -1.96 -11.55 19.06
CA TYR A 265 -3.11 -11.02 18.33
C TYR A 265 -3.38 -9.57 18.72
N SER A 266 -3.42 -9.23 20.00
CA SER A 266 -3.58 -7.86 20.47
C SER A 266 -2.39 -6.99 20.06
N ILE A 267 -1.15 -7.50 20.11
CA ILE A 267 0.06 -6.79 19.63
C ILE A 267 -0.07 -6.49 18.14
N TYR A 268 -0.50 -7.46 17.33
CA TYR A 268 -0.71 -7.28 15.89
C TYR A 268 -1.76 -6.20 15.59
N LEU A 269 -2.80 -6.09 16.38
CA LEU A 269 -3.84 -5.08 16.19
C LEU A 269 -3.37 -3.67 16.56
N TRP A 270 -2.66 -3.51 17.69
CA TRP A 270 -2.29 -2.20 18.23
C TRP A 270 -1.05 -1.56 17.58
N HIS A 271 -0.07 -2.37 17.11
CA HIS A 271 1.23 -1.83 16.69
C HIS A 271 1.12 -0.82 15.56
N TRP A 272 0.30 -1.12 14.55
CA TRP A 272 0.24 -0.31 13.34
C TRP A 272 -0.42 1.05 13.53
N PRO A 273 -1.61 1.18 14.17
CA PRO A 273 -2.16 2.48 14.51
C PRO A 273 -1.22 3.33 15.37
N LEU A 274 -0.49 2.73 16.30
CA LEU A 274 0.48 3.44 17.13
C LEU A 274 1.69 3.95 16.34
N LEU A 275 2.12 3.27 15.30
CA LEU A 275 3.20 3.72 14.43
C LEU A 275 2.76 4.71 13.36
N THR A 276 1.47 4.74 12.98
CA THR A 276 0.99 5.53 11.83
C THR A 276 0.26 6.80 12.21
N ILE A 277 -0.48 6.84 13.33
CA ILE A 277 -1.22 8.04 13.74
C ILE A 277 -0.30 9.17 14.23
N PRO A 278 0.74 8.94 15.06
CA PRO A 278 1.62 10.02 15.49
C PRO A 278 2.33 10.77 14.35
N PRO A 279 2.87 10.12 13.29
CA PRO A 279 3.41 10.84 12.13
C PRO A 279 2.39 11.74 11.44
N LEU A 280 1.13 11.29 11.33
CA LEU A 280 0.05 12.11 10.75
C LEU A 280 -0.20 13.38 11.58
N TYR A 281 -0.14 13.28 12.90
CA TYR A 281 -0.29 14.43 13.80
C TYR A 281 0.94 15.32 13.79
N LEU A 282 2.14 14.74 13.90
CA LEU A 282 3.41 15.48 13.98
C LEU A 282 3.84 16.05 12.63
N GLN A 283 3.28 15.55 11.52
CA GLN A 283 3.66 15.90 10.15
C GLN A 283 5.16 15.69 9.86
N ARG A 284 5.73 14.64 10.46
CA ARG A 284 7.10 14.17 10.24
C ARG A 284 7.19 12.67 10.51
N GLU A 285 8.25 12.07 10.02
CA GLU A 285 8.57 10.69 10.38
C GLU A 285 9.01 10.58 11.85
N LEU A 286 8.79 9.40 12.42
CA LEU A 286 9.24 9.08 13.77
C LEU A 286 10.71 8.70 13.76
N GLY A 287 11.45 9.17 14.75
CA GLY A 287 12.78 8.69 15.07
C GLY A 287 12.75 7.28 15.68
N ASP A 288 13.89 6.58 15.66
CA ASP A 288 13.97 5.21 16.17
C ASP A 288 13.64 5.13 17.67
N GLU A 289 14.04 6.12 18.46
CA GLU A 289 13.69 6.18 19.89
C GLU A 289 12.18 6.27 20.11
N GLU A 290 11.47 7.08 19.31
CA GLU A 290 10.02 7.20 19.38
C GLU A 290 9.34 5.90 18.98
N LYS A 291 9.82 5.21 17.94
CA LYS A 291 9.32 3.91 17.52
C LYS A 291 9.52 2.86 18.63
N ILE A 292 10.68 2.82 19.28
CA ILE A 292 10.95 1.91 20.41
C ILE A 292 9.95 2.16 21.54
N LEU A 293 9.77 3.40 21.96
CA LEU A 293 8.82 3.76 23.02
C LEU A 293 7.38 3.36 22.67
N LEU A 294 6.95 3.60 21.42
CA LEU A 294 5.62 3.22 20.95
C LEU A 294 5.43 1.71 20.89
N LEU A 295 6.46 0.93 20.51
CA LEU A 295 6.39 -0.53 20.50
C LEU A 295 6.38 -1.11 21.93
N LEU A 296 7.12 -0.55 22.87
CA LEU A 296 7.03 -0.91 24.28
C LEU A 296 5.64 -0.60 24.86
N PHE A 297 5.09 0.58 24.55
CA PHE A 297 3.74 0.95 24.90
C PHE A 297 2.71 0.01 24.27
N CYS A 298 2.90 -0.39 23.00
CA CYS A 298 2.09 -1.38 22.31
C CYS A 298 2.03 -2.71 23.07
N ILE A 299 3.15 -3.22 23.55
CA ILE A 299 3.20 -4.48 24.31
C ILE A 299 2.42 -4.34 25.63
N GLY A 300 2.57 -3.22 26.35
CA GLY A 300 1.82 -2.95 27.58
C GLY A 300 0.32 -2.84 27.33
N LEU A 301 -0.10 -2.07 26.32
CA LEU A 301 -1.50 -1.92 25.93
C LEU A 301 -2.12 -3.24 25.47
N SER A 302 -1.34 -4.07 24.79
CA SER A 302 -1.77 -5.39 24.33
C SER A 302 -1.96 -6.36 25.50
N ALA A 303 -1.08 -6.32 26.50
CA ALA A 303 -1.26 -7.08 27.73
C ALA A 303 -2.54 -6.69 28.48
N ILE A 304 -2.85 -5.39 28.56
CA ILE A 304 -4.09 -4.87 29.13
C ILE A 304 -5.29 -5.37 28.32
N SER A 305 -5.27 -5.19 27.01
CA SER A 305 -6.37 -5.61 26.12
C SER A 305 -6.60 -7.13 26.20
N TYR A 306 -5.54 -7.92 26.27
CA TYR A 306 -5.65 -9.37 26.44
C TYR A 306 -6.29 -9.75 27.78
N ASN A 307 -5.78 -9.20 28.89
CA ASN A 307 -6.23 -9.60 30.23
C ASN A 307 -7.64 -9.09 30.57
N PHE A 308 -8.05 -7.93 30.07
CA PHE A 308 -9.32 -7.30 30.44
C PHE A 308 -10.43 -7.44 29.38
N VAL A 309 -10.09 -7.72 28.12
CA VAL A 309 -11.06 -7.82 27.03
C VAL A 309 -11.04 -9.19 26.36
N GLU A 310 -9.88 -9.62 25.80
CA GLU A 310 -9.79 -10.84 24.99
C GLU A 310 -10.07 -12.10 25.84
N ASP A 311 -9.29 -12.32 26.87
CA ASP A 311 -9.36 -13.55 27.67
C ASP A 311 -10.66 -13.68 28.48
N PRO A 312 -11.18 -12.62 29.16
CA PRO A 312 -12.47 -12.70 29.84
C PRO A 312 -13.63 -13.04 28.90
N ILE A 313 -13.76 -12.32 27.77
CA ILE A 313 -14.87 -12.55 26.83
C ILE A 313 -14.77 -13.91 26.17
N ARG A 314 -13.56 -14.36 25.85
CA ARG A 314 -13.30 -15.70 25.31
C ARG A 314 -13.83 -16.81 26.20
N HIS A 315 -13.72 -16.67 27.52
CA HIS A 315 -14.12 -17.69 28.50
C HIS A 315 -15.57 -17.49 29.01
N MET A 316 -16.23 -16.37 28.68
CA MET A 316 -17.63 -16.16 29.04
C MET A 316 -18.54 -17.24 28.45
N LYS A 317 -19.45 -17.75 29.26
CA LYS A 317 -20.51 -18.69 28.84
C LYS A 317 -21.70 -17.90 28.28
N LEU A 318 -21.58 -17.40 27.06
CA LEU A 318 -22.64 -16.67 26.38
C LEU A 318 -23.43 -17.59 25.43
N PRO A 319 -24.78 -17.44 25.34
CA PRO A 319 -25.57 -18.08 24.30
C PRO A 319 -25.05 -17.69 22.92
N VAL A 320 -25.03 -18.64 21.99
CA VAL A 320 -24.52 -18.39 20.63
C VAL A 320 -25.24 -17.23 19.94
N ARG A 321 -26.58 -17.12 20.16
CA ARG A 321 -27.38 -16.01 19.62
C ARG A 321 -26.88 -14.66 20.12
N THR A 322 -26.56 -14.54 21.41
CA THR A 322 -26.02 -13.29 22.01
C THR A 322 -24.68 -12.92 21.38
N VAL A 323 -23.82 -13.91 21.11
CA VAL A 323 -22.53 -13.67 20.45
C VAL A 323 -22.72 -13.09 19.05
N PHE A 324 -23.59 -13.66 18.23
CA PHE A 324 -23.84 -13.15 16.88
C PHE A 324 -24.56 -11.79 16.88
N ILE A 325 -25.51 -11.57 17.80
CA ILE A 325 -26.13 -10.25 17.95
C ILE A 325 -25.04 -9.22 18.33
N GLY A 326 -24.18 -9.52 19.31
CA GLY A 326 -23.09 -8.63 19.71
C GLY A 326 -22.12 -8.32 18.57
N ALA A 327 -21.75 -9.34 17.79
CA ALA A 327 -20.90 -9.20 16.61
C ALA A 327 -21.54 -8.28 15.55
N LEU A 328 -22.81 -8.50 15.23
CA LEU A 328 -23.55 -7.67 14.27
C LEU A 328 -23.70 -6.23 14.77
N THR A 329 -24.12 -6.05 16.04
CA THR A 329 -24.30 -4.72 16.63
C THR A 329 -22.98 -3.95 16.65
N GLY A 330 -21.87 -4.57 17.07
CA GLY A 330 -20.55 -3.95 17.05
C GLY A 330 -20.11 -3.55 15.64
N GLY A 331 -20.33 -4.41 14.64
CA GLY A 331 -20.03 -4.11 13.24
C GLY A 331 -20.86 -2.94 12.70
N LEU A 332 -22.17 -2.90 13.02
CA LEU A 332 -23.05 -1.78 12.64
C LEU A 332 -22.67 -0.46 13.33
N LEU A 333 -22.27 -0.50 14.60
CA LEU A 333 -21.79 0.69 15.32
C LEU A 333 -20.52 1.24 14.69
N LEU A 334 -19.54 0.39 14.36
CA LEU A 334 -18.30 0.82 13.68
C LEU A 334 -18.60 1.37 12.27
N THR A 335 -19.53 0.75 11.54
CA THR A 335 -19.99 1.26 10.24
C THR A 335 -20.64 2.64 10.39
N GLY A 336 -21.51 2.82 11.40
CA GLY A 336 -22.09 4.13 11.74
C GLY A 336 -21.03 5.18 12.10
N THR A 337 -20.00 4.78 12.87
CA THR A 337 -18.84 5.63 13.20
C THR A 337 -18.10 6.05 11.93
N ALA A 338 -17.87 5.13 10.99
CA ALA A 338 -17.24 5.43 9.71
C ALA A 338 -18.04 6.48 8.92
N PHE A 339 -19.37 6.33 8.82
CA PHE A 339 -20.22 7.31 8.15
C PHE A 339 -20.20 8.69 8.87
N ALA A 340 -20.18 8.71 10.20
CA ALA A 340 -20.06 9.95 10.95
C ALA A 340 -18.73 10.66 10.67
N ILE A 341 -17.61 9.93 10.66
CA ILE A 341 -16.29 10.45 10.31
C ILE A 341 -16.28 10.97 8.85
N ASN A 342 -16.87 10.24 7.91
CA ASN A 342 -16.94 10.65 6.51
C ASN A 342 -17.67 11.99 6.33
N ARG A 343 -18.71 12.25 7.09
CA ARG A 343 -19.45 13.53 7.05
C ARG A 343 -18.61 14.73 7.50
N THR A 344 -17.56 14.49 8.26
CA THR A 344 -16.62 15.53 8.71
C THR A 344 -15.39 15.61 7.81
N ASN A 345 -15.39 14.92 6.67
CA ASN A 345 -14.28 14.98 5.72
C ASN A 345 -14.24 16.37 5.07
N VAL A 346 -13.03 16.97 5.12
CA VAL A 346 -12.78 18.22 4.44
C VAL A 346 -12.17 17.90 3.07
N THR A 347 -13.00 17.95 2.04
CA THR A 347 -12.52 17.89 0.65
C THR A 347 -12.29 19.30 0.16
N SER A 348 -11.05 19.59 -0.22
CA SER A 348 -10.83 20.68 -1.16
C SER A 348 -11.25 20.17 -2.55
N GLU A 349 -12.27 20.76 -3.13
CA GLU A 349 -12.75 20.43 -4.47
C GLU A 349 -11.59 20.39 -5.47
N TYR A 350 -10.64 21.29 -5.32
CA TYR A 350 -9.47 21.42 -6.15
C TYR A 350 -8.44 20.29 -6.00
N SER A 351 -8.37 19.59 -4.86
CA SER A 351 -7.38 18.53 -4.62
C SER A 351 -7.72 17.20 -5.31
N THR A 352 -8.98 17.01 -5.69
CA THR A 352 -9.46 15.77 -6.33
C THR A 352 -9.43 15.83 -7.85
N ILE A 353 -9.39 17.04 -8.43
CA ILE A 353 -9.44 17.25 -9.87
C ILE A 353 -8.07 16.96 -10.49
N LYS A 354 -8.02 15.98 -11.38
CA LYS A 354 -6.85 15.66 -12.22
C LYS A 354 -7.04 16.23 -13.63
N PRO A 355 -5.96 16.52 -14.37
CA PRO A 355 -6.06 16.86 -15.79
C PRO A 355 -6.89 15.84 -16.57
N SER A 356 -7.68 16.29 -17.54
CA SER A 356 -8.62 15.42 -18.29
C SER A 356 -7.95 14.26 -19.02
N ILE A 357 -6.65 14.36 -19.33
CA ILE A 357 -5.88 13.25 -19.92
C ILE A 357 -5.79 12.00 -19.03
N TYR A 358 -6.11 12.11 -17.74
CA TYR A 358 -6.21 10.94 -16.86
C TYR A 358 -7.53 10.17 -17.07
N SER A 359 -8.64 10.88 -17.21
CA SER A 359 -9.97 10.26 -17.35
C SER A 359 -10.22 9.67 -18.73
N ASN A 360 -9.61 10.23 -19.78
CA ASN A 360 -9.73 9.72 -21.15
C ASN A 360 -8.64 8.69 -21.53
N GLY A 361 -7.76 8.34 -20.58
CA GLY A 361 -6.72 7.34 -20.76
C GLY A 361 -5.51 7.78 -21.58
N CYS A 362 -5.34 9.09 -21.83
CA CYS A 362 -4.16 9.63 -22.52
C CYS A 362 -2.95 9.80 -21.60
N HIS A 363 -3.15 9.82 -20.27
CA HIS A 363 -2.08 9.61 -19.31
C HIS A 363 -2.08 8.14 -18.87
N GLN A 364 -0.99 7.42 -19.16
CA GLN A 364 -0.87 6.01 -18.86
C GLN A 364 -0.46 5.76 -17.41
N GLY A 365 -1.04 4.73 -16.78
CA GLY A 365 -0.63 4.23 -15.48
C GLY A 365 0.68 3.44 -15.52
N TYR A 366 0.95 2.68 -14.46
CA TYR A 366 2.18 1.87 -14.34
C TYR A 366 2.24 0.70 -15.32
N ALA A 367 1.10 0.02 -15.53
CA ALA A 367 1.00 -1.12 -16.42
C ALA A 367 1.00 -0.68 -17.90
N GLY A 368 1.54 -1.52 -18.76
CA GLY A 368 1.60 -1.29 -20.20
C GLY A 368 2.70 -0.30 -20.62
N TYR A 369 2.94 -0.25 -21.92
CA TYR A 369 3.96 0.66 -22.50
C TYR A 369 3.57 1.20 -23.87
N GLN A 370 2.48 0.73 -24.48
CA GLN A 370 2.08 1.16 -25.81
C GLN A 370 1.53 2.60 -25.77
N ILE A 371 2.00 3.44 -26.66
CA ILE A 371 1.46 4.81 -26.78
C ILE A 371 0.07 4.81 -27.41
N ARG A 372 -0.73 5.83 -27.06
CA ARG A 372 -1.99 6.13 -27.74
C ARG A 372 -1.78 7.28 -28.71
N LYS A 373 -2.04 7.03 -30.01
CA LYS A 373 -1.84 8.01 -31.09
C LYS A 373 -3.02 8.95 -31.29
N ASP A 374 -4.18 8.61 -30.69
CA ASP A 374 -5.41 9.39 -30.71
C ASP A 374 -5.46 10.48 -29.63
N CYS A 375 -4.41 10.61 -28.82
CA CYS A 375 -4.30 11.63 -27.77
C CYS A 375 -3.87 12.99 -28.34
N ILE A 376 -4.79 13.62 -29.06
CA ILE A 376 -4.61 14.90 -29.75
C ILE A 376 -5.59 15.93 -29.18
N PHE A 377 -5.06 17.06 -28.74
CA PHE A 377 -5.76 18.16 -28.07
C PHE A 377 -5.42 19.51 -28.71
N GLY A 378 -5.74 20.61 -28.05
CA GLY A 378 -5.57 21.94 -28.61
C GLY A 378 -6.57 22.22 -29.74
N ASP A 379 -6.14 22.91 -30.79
CA ASP A 379 -6.90 23.01 -32.04
C ASP A 379 -6.60 21.79 -32.93
N THR A 380 -7.47 20.78 -32.88
CA THR A 380 -7.30 19.52 -33.61
C THR A 380 -7.31 19.66 -35.13
N ARG A 381 -7.71 20.82 -35.68
CA ARG A 381 -7.70 21.10 -37.12
C ARG A 381 -6.46 21.85 -37.57
N ALA A 382 -5.64 22.34 -36.63
CA ALA A 382 -4.45 23.11 -36.98
C ALA A 382 -3.43 22.26 -37.78
N SER A 383 -2.63 22.91 -38.61
CA SER A 383 -1.50 22.30 -39.30
C SER A 383 -0.24 22.24 -38.45
N ARG A 384 -0.07 23.24 -37.57
CA ARG A 384 1.06 23.32 -36.63
C ARG A 384 0.82 22.43 -35.42
N SER A 385 1.89 21.91 -34.83
CA SER A 385 1.77 21.02 -33.69
C SER A 385 2.89 21.18 -32.68
N ILE A 386 2.57 20.87 -31.41
CA ILE A 386 3.51 20.64 -30.33
C ILE A 386 3.26 19.28 -29.69
N ALA A 387 4.23 18.76 -28.94
CA ALA A 387 4.08 17.50 -28.21
C ALA A 387 4.46 17.69 -26.74
N LEU A 388 3.75 17.00 -25.84
CA LEU A 388 4.08 16.91 -24.41
C LEU A 388 4.60 15.50 -24.12
N LEU A 389 5.81 15.39 -23.58
CA LEU A 389 6.45 14.13 -23.23
C LEU A 389 6.89 14.12 -21.76
N GLY A 390 6.58 13.04 -21.03
CA GLY A 390 7.12 12.81 -19.68
C GLY A 390 6.21 12.03 -18.75
N ASP A 391 6.41 12.24 -17.46
CA ASP A 391 5.66 11.56 -16.40
C ASP A 391 4.40 12.34 -15.95
N SER A 392 3.94 12.07 -14.72
CA SER A 392 2.79 12.80 -14.15
C SER A 392 3.08 14.28 -13.89
N HIS A 393 4.37 14.66 -13.74
CA HIS A 393 4.80 16.05 -13.63
C HIS A 393 4.84 16.78 -14.98
N ALA A 394 4.96 16.07 -16.09
CA ALA A 394 4.62 16.63 -17.41
C ALA A 394 3.09 16.75 -17.57
N ALA A 395 2.35 15.72 -17.19
CA ALA A 395 0.90 15.69 -17.31
C ALA A 395 0.17 16.81 -16.54
N GLN A 396 0.73 17.30 -15.44
CA GLN A 396 0.14 18.43 -14.68
C GLN A 396 0.14 19.75 -15.47
N TRP A 397 0.99 19.90 -16.48
CA TRP A 397 1.06 21.08 -17.35
C TRP A 397 0.12 21.00 -18.55
N PHE A 398 -0.56 19.85 -18.73
CA PHE A 398 -1.50 19.68 -19.83
C PHE A 398 -2.58 20.78 -19.88
N PRO A 399 -3.24 21.20 -18.75
CA PRO A 399 -4.26 22.26 -18.82
C PRO A 399 -3.71 23.57 -19.39
N ALA A 400 -2.53 24.00 -18.94
CA ALA A 400 -1.88 25.20 -19.45
C ALA A 400 -1.55 25.11 -20.96
N LEU A 401 -1.02 23.95 -21.36
CA LEU A 401 -0.63 23.71 -22.76
C LEU A 401 -1.83 23.60 -23.68
N ASP A 402 -2.93 22.99 -23.25
CA ASP A 402 -4.16 22.87 -24.01
C ASP A 402 -4.81 24.23 -24.25
N ILE A 403 -4.83 25.11 -23.23
CA ILE A 403 -5.28 26.50 -23.35
C ILE A 403 -4.43 27.25 -24.36
N TRP A 404 -3.11 27.19 -24.22
CA TRP A 404 -2.21 27.87 -25.15
C TRP A 404 -2.36 27.35 -26.60
N ALA A 405 -2.40 26.04 -26.77
CA ALA A 405 -2.52 25.40 -28.08
C ALA A 405 -3.83 25.78 -28.81
N LYS A 406 -4.95 25.81 -28.08
CA LYS A 406 -6.24 26.28 -28.60
C LYS A 406 -6.16 27.74 -29.05
N ASN A 407 -5.59 28.59 -28.22
CA ASN A 407 -5.54 30.05 -28.50
C ASN A 407 -4.56 30.41 -29.64
N ARG A 408 -3.56 29.55 -29.89
CA ARG A 408 -2.53 29.78 -30.91
C ARG A 408 -2.72 28.97 -32.19
N GLY A 409 -3.76 28.13 -32.27
CA GLY A 409 -4.02 27.27 -33.43
C GLY A 409 -2.98 26.16 -33.58
N TYR A 410 -2.69 25.43 -32.51
CA TYR A 410 -1.79 24.29 -32.51
C TYR A 410 -2.48 22.99 -32.08
N LYS A 411 -2.12 21.88 -32.72
CA LYS A 411 -2.37 20.53 -32.16
C LYS A 411 -1.43 20.29 -31.01
N LEU A 412 -1.94 19.68 -29.94
CA LEU A 412 -1.15 19.19 -28.80
C LEU A 412 -1.21 17.67 -28.75
N TYR A 413 -0.12 17.01 -29.08
CA TYR A 413 0.05 15.57 -28.87
C TYR A 413 0.53 15.29 -27.44
N THR A 414 -0.02 14.27 -26.78
CA THR A 414 0.39 13.94 -25.41
C THR A 414 0.93 12.52 -25.30
N PHE A 415 2.14 12.40 -24.75
CA PHE A 415 2.83 11.16 -24.48
C PHE A 415 3.26 11.16 -23.01
N THR A 416 2.33 10.83 -22.12
CA THR A 416 2.59 10.88 -20.69
C THR A 416 2.28 9.54 -20.00
N LYS A 417 3.18 9.14 -19.08
CA LYS A 417 3.07 7.88 -18.34
C LYS A 417 3.58 8.05 -16.91
N SER A 418 2.79 7.59 -15.92
CA SER A 418 3.16 7.63 -14.50
C SER A 418 4.56 7.09 -14.26
N SER A 419 5.37 7.83 -13.49
CA SER A 419 6.75 7.51 -13.11
C SER A 419 7.73 7.32 -14.27
N CYS A 420 7.40 7.78 -15.48
CA CYS A 420 8.26 7.67 -16.66
C CYS A 420 8.74 9.04 -17.14
N PRO A 421 9.89 9.52 -16.64
CA PRO A 421 10.44 10.84 -17.00
C PRO A 421 10.73 10.95 -18.51
N ALA A 422 10.59 12.16 -19.05
CA ALA A 422 10.96 12.45 -20.45
C ALA A 422 12.46 12.18 -20.67
N LEU A 423 13.30 12.64 -19.75
CA LEU A 423 14.75 12.45 -19.84
C LEU A 423 15.14 10.97 -19.61
N LYS A 424 16.23 10.53 -20.27
CA LYS A 424 16.71 9.14 -20.22
C LYS A 424 17.49 8.83 -18.93
N VAL A 425 16.90 9.16 -17.78
CA VAL A 425 17.48 8.86 -16.46
C VAL A 425 17.23 7.40 -16.06
N PRO A 426 18.11 6.79 -15.22
CA PRO A 426 17.97 5.40 -14.78
C PRO A 426 16.92 5.28 -13.68
N VAL A 427 15.66 5.08 -14.07
CA VAL A 427 14.58 4.76 -13.13
C VAL A 427 14.65 3.30 -12.69
N LYS A 428 14.21 3.03 -11.44
CA LYS A 428 14.18 1.70 -10.86
C LYS A 428 12.76 1.15 -10.82
N ASP A 429 12.63 -0.17 -10.85
CA ASP A 429 11.36 -0.85 -10.61
C ASP A 429 10.86 -0.49 -9.20
N ASN A 430 9.57 -0.15 -9.11
CA ASN A 430 8.92 0.19 -7.84
C ASN A 430 7.40 0.02 -7.96
N GLY A 431 6.77 -0.69 -7.01
CA GLY A 431 5.33 -0.71 -6.80
C GLY A 431 4.48 -0.89 -8.06
N GLY A 432 4.65 -1.96 -8.80
CA GLY A 432 3.93 -2.20 -10.07
C GLY A 432 4.46 -1.41 -11.27
N PHE A 433 5.34 -0.43 -11.07
CA PHE A 433 6.08 0.23 -12.13
C PHE A 433 7.28 -0.62 -12.56
N LYS A 434 7.43 -0.84 -13.86
CA LYS A 434 8.58 -1.53 -14.45
C LYS A 434 9.40 -0.54 -15.28
N ALA A 435 10.68 -0.42 -14.95
CA ALA A 435 11.62 0.45 -15.69
C ALA A 435 11.69 0.10 -17.17
N ALA A 436 11.63 -1.19 -17.51
CA ALA A 436 11.60 -1.66 -18.90
C ALA A 436 10.38 -1.12 -19.66
N ASN A 437 9.20 -1.07 -19.03
CA ASN A 437 7.99 -0.52 -19.64
C ASN A 437 8.11 1.00 -19.87
N CYS A 438 8.80 1.74 -18.99
CA CYS A 438 9.09 3.15 -19.22
C CYS A 438 10.06 3.35 -20.39
N VAL A 439 11.12 2.56 -20.47
CA VAL A 439 12.07 2.63 -21.60
C VAL A 439 11.36 2.33 -22.92
N ALA A 440 10.53 1.30 -22.98
CA ALA A 440 9.76 0.93 -24.17
C ALA A 440 8.79 2.05 -24.56
N PHE A 441 7.98 2.56 -23.60
CA PHE A 441 7.06 3.68 -23.81
C PHE A 441 7.77 4.93 -24.35
N ARG A 442 8.87 5.33 -23.72
CA ARG A 442 9.62 6.52 -24.13
C ARG A 442 10.21 6.36 -25.55
N ASN A 443 10.74 5.18 -25.87
CA ASN A 443 11.27 4.91 -27.21
C ASN A 443 10.16 4.97 -28.28
N GLU A 444 8.99 4.40 -28.00
CA GLU A 444 7.83 4.46 -28.89
C GLU A 444 7.31 5.90 -29.07
N ALA A 445 7.23 6.67 -27.97
CA ALA A 445 6.84 8.07 -28.00
C ALA A 445 7.81 8.94 -28.82
N LEU A 446 9.12 8.73 -28.66
CA LEU A 446 10.14 9.44 -29.42
C LEU A 446 10.09 9.10 -30.91
N ALA A 447 9.88 7.82 -31.26
CA ALA A 447 9.70 7.41 -32.65
C ALA A 447 8.45 8.04 -33.29
N GLU A 448 7.38 8.21 -32.53
CA GLU A 448 6.17 8.90 -33.04
C GLU A 448 6.38 10.41 -33.15
N ILE A 449 7.09 11.04 -32.21
CA ILE A 449 7.49 12.47 -32.27
C ILE A 449 8.33 12.74 -33.51
N GLU A 450 9.26 11.85 -33.89
CA GLU A 450 10.06 11.96 -35.11
C GLU A 450 9.21 11.92 -36.40
N LYS A 451 8.10 11.18 -36.40
CA LYS A 451 7.14 11.14 -37.54
C LYS A 451 6.27 12.37 -37.60
N ILE A 452 5.74 12.82 -36.46
CA ILE A 452 4.85 13.99 -36.35
C ILE A 452 5.62 15.27 -36.65
N LYS A 453 6.89 15.34 -36.27
CA LYS A 453 7.76 16.52 -36.39
C LYS A 453 7.12 17.79 -35.81
N PRO A 454 6.73 17.77 -34.52
CA PRO A 454 6.15 18.94 -33.88
C PRO A 454 7.19 20.06 -33.83
N GLU A 455 6.72 21.33 -33.88
CA GLU A 455 7.60 22.49 -33.83
C GLU A 455 8.38 22.57 -32.52
N ILE A 456 7.76 22.16 -31.41
CA ILE A 456 8.38 22.10 -30.08
C ILE A 456 7.90 20.84 -29.35
N VAL A 457 8.83 20.18 -28.66
CA VAL A 457 8.49 19.14 -27.70
C VAL A 457 8.64 19.71 -26.28
N VAL A 458 7.57 19.73 -25.52
CA VAL A 458 7.59 20.13 -24.10
C VAL A 458 7.93 18.92 -23.25
N LEU A 459 8.99 19.02 -22.46
CA LEU A 459 9.52 17.95 -21.61
C LEU A 459 9.22 18.29 -20.15
N GLY A 460 8.70 17.33 -19.40
CA GLY A 460 8.50 17.46 -17.95
C GLY A 460 8.91 16.19 -17.22
N ASN A 461 9.49 16.35 -16.04
CA ASN A 461 9.97 15.24 -15.22
C ASN A 461 9.75 15.53 -13.74
N PHE A 462 9.44 14.51 -12.97
CA PHE A 462 9.63 14.52 -11.53
C PHE A 462 11.14 14.46 -11.22
N GLU A 463 11.65 15.38 -10.40
CA GLU A 463 13.08 15.50 -10.13
C GLU A 463 13.53 14.77 -8.84
N HIS A 464 12.61 14.06 -8.16
CA HIS A 464 12.84 13.42 -6.86
C HIS A 464 12.75 11.88 -6.90
N TYR A 465 13.19 11.25 -7.99
CA TYR A 465 13.27 9.76 -8.10
C TYR A 465 14.44 9.14 -7.30
N GLY A 466 15.13 9.88 -6.43
CA GLY A 466 16.35 9.40 -5.79
C GLY A 466 17.54 9.26 -6.75
N ILE A 467 17.48 9.93 -7.89
CA ILE A 467 18.53 9.96 -8.92
C ILE A 467 19.40 11.20 -8.71
N SER A 468 20.70 11.07 -8.88
CA SER A 468 21.62 12.19 -8.71
C SER A 468 21.37 13.30 -9.73
N LYS A 469 21.60 14.58 -9.36
CA LYS A 469 21.48 15.72 -10.28
C LYS A 469 22.38 15.57 -11.52
N SER A 470 23.56 14.99 -11.36
CA SER A 470 24.50 14.75 -12.46
C SER A 470 23.91 13.81 -13.52
N GLU A 471 23.07 12.88 -13.14
CA GLU A 471 22.40 11.96 -14.08
C GLU A 471 21.34 12.67 -14.91
N TYR A 472 20.56 13.58 -14.32
CA TYR A 472 19.62 14.43 -15.07
C TYR A 472 20.36 15.32 -16.07
N VAL A 473 21.50 15.92 -15.69
CA VAL A 473 22.33 16.73 -16.60
C VAL A 473 22.93 15.89 -17.73
N LYS A 474 23.32 14.65 -17.47
CA LYS A 474 23.81 13.72 -18.50
C LYS A 474 22.70 13.30 -19.47
N ALA A 475 21.49 13.10 -18.96
CA ALA A 475 20.34 12.64 -19.73
C ALA A 475 19.70 13.74 -20.60
N ASP A 476 20.02 15.02 -20.37
CA ASP A 476 19.56 16.17 -21.15
C ASP A 476 20.35 16.28 -22.48
N THR A 477 19.98 15.45 -23.46
CA THR A 477 20.73 15.26 -24.72
C THR A 477 19.88 15.28 -25.99
N TYR A 478 18.60 15.71 -25.89
CA TYR A 478 17.73 15.76 -27.06
C TYR A 478 18.18 16.82 -28.08
N LYS A 479 18.17 16.45 -29.37
CA LYS A 479 18.61 17.30 -30.48
C LYS A 479 17.48 18.05 -31.17
N PHE A 480 16.22 17.65 -30.95
CA PHE A 480 15.07 18.36 -31.47
C PHE A 480 14.78 19.61 -30.64
N LYS A 481 14.09 20.59 -31.26
CA LYS A 481 13.67 21.82 -30.57
C LYS A 481 12.72 21.47 -29.43
N HIS A 482 13.10 21.79 -28.19
CA HIS A 482 12.32 21.45 -27.00
C HIS A 482 12.33 22.55 -25.95
N LEU A 483 11.28 22.55 -25.13
CA LEU A 483 11.17 23.33 -23.91
C LEU A 483 11.17 22.36 -22.73
N LEU A 484 12.16 22.47 -21.86
CA LEU A 484 12.19 21.72 -20.62
C LEU A 484 11.46 22.51 -19.53
N ILE A 485 10.41 21.95 -18.95
CA ILE A 485 9.77 22.50 -17.75
C ILE A 485 10.48 21.92 -16.52
N ARG A 486 11.05 22.79 -15.70
CA ARG A 486 11.60 22.44 -14.39
C ARG A 486 10.48 21.93 -13.50
N ASP A 487 10.81 21.01 -12.62
CA ASP A 487 9.81 20.48 -11.68
C ASP A 487 9.29 21.56 -10.72
N THR A 488 8.07 21.35 -10.26
CA THR A 488 7.41 22.19 -9.26
C THR A 488 7.94 21.86 -7.86
N PRO A 489 7.76 22.76 -6.87
CA PRO A 489 8.12 22.45 -5.50
C PRO A 489 7.49 21.16 -5.02
N TRP A 490 8.23 20.36 -4.28
CA TRP A 490 7.76 19.10 -3.70
C TRP A 490 7.44 19.28 -2.20
N PRO A 491 6.17 19.44 -1.81
CA PRO A 491 5.79 19.62 -0.42
C PRO A 491 6.12 18.44 0.50
N ASN A 492 6.33 17.25 -0.06
CA ASN A 492 6.50 15.99 0.69
C ASN A 492 5.37 15.72 1.70
N ARG A 493 4.22 16.35 1.50
CA ARG A 493 2.98 16.19 2.30
C ARG A 493 1.78 16.58 1.47
N ASN A 494 0.62 16.02 1.79
CA ASN A 494 -0.62 16.46 1.13
C ASN A 494 -1.02 17.83 1.66
N ILE A 495 -0.91 18.85 0.81
CA ILE A 495 -1.16 20.25 1.19
C ILE A 495 -2.62 20.50 1.55
N ALA A 496 -3.56 19.94 0.81
CA ALA A 496 -4.98 20.06 1.15
C ALA A 496 -5.28 19.50 2.55
N ILE A 497 -4.67 18.37 2.89
CA ILE A 497 -4.74 17.79 4.24
C ILE A 497 -4.03 18.68 5.27
N CYS A 498 -2.86 19.20 4.96
CA CYS A 498 -2.11 20.09 5.84
C CYS A 498 -2.93 21.33 6.22
N LEU A 499 -3.56 21.99 5.25
CA LEU A 499 -4.38 23.18 5.48
C LEU A 499 -5.57 22.94 6.42
N THR A 500 -6.08 21.71 6.48
CA THR A 500 -7.19 21.37 7.41
C THR A 500 -6.75 21.26 8.87
N SER A 501 -5.45 21.24 9.14
CA SER A 501 -4.88 21.14 10.49
C SER A 501 -4.40 22.47 11.06
N ASN A 502 -4.66 23.60 10.39
CA ASN A 502 -4.19 24.96 10.75
C ASN A 502 -2.68 25.08 11.00
N LYS A 503 -1.88 24.23 10.34
CA LYS A 503 -0.40 24.26 10.41
C LYS A 503 0.17 24.99 9.20
N PHE A 504 1.38 25.52 9.35
CA PHE A 504 2.13 26.08 8.22
C PHE A 504 2.40 24.99 7.19
N CYS A 505 1.84 25.16 5.99
CA CYS A 505 1.90 24.19 4.91
C CYS A 505 2.87 24.60 3.80
N ASP A 506 3.65 25.63 4.03
CA ASP A 506 4.69 26.10 3.12
C ASP A 506 5.81 25.06 3.01
N THR A 507 6.42 24.99 1.84
CA THR A 507 7.58 24.13 1.59
C THR A 507 8.82 24.94 1.26
N ALA A 508 9.98 24.31 1.38
CA ALA A 508 11.24 24.94 1.00
C ALA A 508 11.35 25.07 -0.52
N ILE A 509 12.09 26.08 -0.97
CA ILE A 509 12.44 26.22 -2.39
C ILE A 509 13.35 25.05 -2.78
N PRO A 510 13.02 24.26 -3.82
CA PRO A 510 13.84 23.14 -4.25
C PRO A 510 15.17 23.61 -4.83
N GLU A 511 16.18 22.78 -4.63
CA GLU A 511 17.50 23.03 -5.19
C GLU A 511 17.51 22.78 -6.70
N LYS A 512 18.01 23.74 -7.47
CA LYS A 512 17.99 23.69 -8.94
C LYS A 512 18.92 22.61 -9.51
N ILE A 513 18.43 21.91 -10.54
CA ILE A 513 19.26 21.05 -11.41
C ILE A 513 19.83 21.92 -12.52
N PRO A 514 21.16 21.93 -12.73
CA PRO A 514 21.80 22.71 -13.79
C PRO A 514 21.72 22.00 -15.14
N TYR A 515 20.55 21.94 -15.74
CA TYR A 515 20.31 21.34 -17.07
C TYR A 515 21.18 21.98 -18.16
N LYS A 516 21.48 21.20 -19.20
CA LYS A 516 22.21 21.68 -20.40
C LYS A 516 21.28 22.39 -21.38
N SER A 517 20.00 22.09 -21.36
CA SER A 517 19.00 22.75 -22.19
C SER A 517 19.04 24.27 -22.00
N LYS A 518 19.04 25.00 -23.12
CA LYS A 518 19.01 26.48 -23.12
C LYS A 518 17.58 27.00 -22.88
N GLU A 519 16.59 26.24 -23.34
CA GLU A 519 15.20 26.60 -23.27
C GLU A 519 14.54 25.89 -22.09
N ILE A 520 14.44 26.62 -20.98
CA ILE A 520 13.86 26.14 -19.73
C ILE A 520 12.73 27.07 -19.30
N PHE A 521 11.60 26.52 -18.91
CA PHE A 521 10.58 27.20 -18.14
C PHE A 521 10.74 26.83 -16.67
N ASP A 522 11.03 27.83 -15.83
CA ASP A 522 11.19 27.67 -14.38
C ASP A 522 9.95 28.22 -13.67
N PRO A 523 9.04 27.35 -13.15
CA PRO A 523 7.85 27.80 -12.44
C PRO A 523 8.14 28.26 -11.00
N ILE A 524 9.33 27.98 -10.45
CA ILE A 524 9.65 28.26 -9.06
C ILE A 524 9.46 29.73 -8.69
N PRO A 525 9.95 30.72 -9.47
CA PRO A 525 9.75 32.13 -9.14
C PRO A 525 8.29 32.60 -9.17
N LEU A 526 7.41 31.84 -9.86
CA LEU A 526 5.98 32.12 -9.92
C LEU A 526 5.20 31.51 -8.76
N LEU A 527 5.75 30.46 -8.15
CA LEU A 527 5.13 29.72 -7.06
C LEU A 527 5.72 30.05 -5.70
N CYS A 528 6.94 30.61 -5.63
CA CYS A 528 7.73 30.76 -4.41
C CYS A 528 8.32 32.16 -4.30
N THR A 529 8.39 32.67 -3.07
CA THR A 529 9.18 33.87 -2.71
C THR A 529 10.38 33.46 -1.84
N THR A 530 10.29 33.57 -0.52
CA THR A 530 11.27 33.01 0.43
C THR A 530 11.00 31.55 0.75
N LYS A 531 9.75 31.11 0.56
CA LYS A 531 9.24 29.73 0.65
C LYS A 531 8.19 29.56 -0.44
N CYS A 532 7.78 28.31 -0.63
CA CYS A 532 6.71 27.96 -1.57
C CYS A 532 5.42 27.78 -0.78
N PRO A 533 4.48 28.76 -0.82
CA PRO A 533 3.27 28.70 -0.04
C PRO A 533 2.29 27.66 -0.60
N ALA A 534 1.39 27.20 0.27
CA ALA A 534 0.31 26.29 -0.09
C ALA A 534 -0.75 26.96 -1.00
N ILE A 535 -0.92 28.26 -0.86
CA ILE A 535 -1.86 29.09 -1.63
C ILE A 535 -1.07 30.19 -2.32
N VAL A 536 -1.23 30.28 -3.65
CA VAL A 536 -0.60 31.29 -4.51
C VAL A 536 -1.72 32.02 -5.24
N ASP A 537 -1.75 33.34 -5.18
CA ASP A 537 -2.78 34.20 -5.80
C ASP A 537 -4.22 33.76 -5.50
N GLY A 538 -4.46 33.30 -4.28
CA GLY A 538 -5.77 32.82 -3.83
C GLY A 538 -6.13 31.39 -4.29
N LEU A 539 -5.28 30.72 -5.04
CA LEU A 539 -5.48 29.36 -5.53
C LEU A 539 -4.66 28.34 -4.72
N LEU A 540 -5.25 27.18 -4.48
CA LEU A 540 -4.50 26.05 -3.92
C LEU A 540 -3.43 25.61 -4.92
N ALA A 541 -2.16 25.73 -4.55
CA ALA A 541 -1.05 25.45 -5.46
C ALA A 541 -0.90 23.95 -5.75
N TYR A 542 -1.08 23.09 -4.75
CA TYR A 542 -0.81 21.65 -4.87
C TYR A 542 -2.06 20.82 -4.57
N ARG A 543 -2.36 19.83 -5.42
CA ARG A 543 -3.48 18.91 -5.24
C ARG A 543 -3.14 17.72 -4.31
N ASP A 544 -1.88 17.32 -4.30
CA ASP A 544 -1.36 16.19 -3.53
C ASP A 544 0.05 16.48 -3.01
N GLN A 545 0.87 15.47 -2.76
CA GLN A 545 2.22 15.63 -2.23
C GLN A 545 3.23 16.18 -3.24
N THR A 546 2.95 16.07 -4.53
CA THR A 546 3.95 16.33 -5.58
C THR A 546 3.43 17.17 -6.75
N HIS A 547 2.11 17.19 -7.00
CA HIS A 547 1.54 17.80 -8.18
C HIS A 547 0.82 19.12 -7.90
N ILE A 548 0.91 20.06 -8.82
CA ILE A 548 0.07 21.27 -8.80
C ILE A 548 -1.38 20.94 -9.14
N THR A 549 -2.31 21.82 -8.72
CA THR A 549 -3.72 21.72 -9.08
C THR A 549 -3.94 22.05 -10.56
N VAL A 550 -5.08 21.63 -11.13
CA VAL A 550 -5.51 22.05 -12.47
C VAL A 550 -5.67 23.56 -12.53
N ALA A 551 -6.30 24.17 -11.52
CA ALA A 551 -6.48 25.63 -11.46
C ALA A 551 -5.14 26.37 -11.43
N MET A 552 -4.13 25.86 -10.72
CA MET A 552 -2.79 26.45 -10.72
C MET A 552 -2.09 26.29 -12.06
N SER A 553 -2.21 25.15 -12.73
CA SER A 553 -1.70 24.95 -14.08
C SER A 553 -2.33 25.94 -15.07
N GLU A 554 -3.64 26.12 -15.02
CA GLU A 554 -4.38 27.08 -15.85
C GLU A 554 -3.97 28.54 -15.55
N HIS A 555 -3.79 28.88 -14.28
CA HIS A 555 -3.31 30.21 -13.85
C HIS A 555 -1.92 30.52 -14.45
N LEU A 556 -1.04 29.53 -14.50
CA LEU A 556 0.30 29.67 -15.06
C LEU A 556 0.36 29.59 -16.60
N ALA A 557 -0.78 29.37 -17.27
CA ALA A 557 -0.85 29.24 -18.75
C ALA A 557 -0.31 30.47 -19.48
N GLY A 558 -0.54 31.68 -18.95
CA GLY A 558 -0.02 32.91 -19.52
C GLY A 558 1.51 32.98 -19.51
N ALA A 559 2.13 32.64 -18.38
CA ALA A 559 3.59 32.68 -18.26
C ALA A 559 4.27 31.58 -19.10
N LEU A 560 3.73 30.35 -19.09
CA LEU A 560 4.21 29.26 -19.93
C LEU A 560 4.01 29.57 -21.40
N GLY A 561 2.85 30.18 -21.75
CA GLY A 561 2.52 30.58 -23.10
C GLY A 561 3.46 31.64 -23.66
N ALA A 562 3.83 32.64 -22.88
CA ALA A 562 4.80 33.67 -23.30
C ALA A 562 6.18 33.03 -23.61
N LYS A 563 6.60 32.02 -22.84
CA LYS A 563 7.84 31.28 -23.12
C LYS A 563 7.72 30.47 -24.42
N LEU A 564 6.59 29.81 -24.66
CA LEU A 564 6.32 29.09 -25.90
C LEU A 564 6.27 30.04 -27.12
N ASP A 565 5.59 31.18 -26.98
CA ASP A 565 5.51 32.20 -28.04
C ASP A 565 6.90 32.68 -28.48
N SER A 566 7.82 32.89 -27.53
CA SER A 566 9.20 33.28 -27.83
C SER A 566 9.97 32.22 -28.62
N LEU A 567 9.58 30.94 -28.47
CA LEU A 567 10.21 29.83 -29.16
C LEU A 567 9.63 29.59 -30.56
N VAL A 568 8.34 29.83 -30.77
CA VAL A 568 7.71 29.61 -32.08
C VAL A 568 7.84 30.80 -33.01
N ALA A 569 8.18 32.00 -32.48
CA ALA A 569 8.43 33.20 -33.27
C ALA A 569 9.84 33.29 -33.86
N GLY A 570 10.80 32.51 -33.32
CA GLY A 570 12.18 32.40 -33.83
C GLY A 570 12.40 31.04 -34.47
#